data_733caa061a89a45b4af3e8d37a4366c2
#
_entry.id   733caa061a89a45b4af3e8d37a4366c2
#
_cell.length_a   1.000
_cell.length_b   1.000
_cell.length_c   1.000
_cell.angle_alpha   90.00
_cell.angle_beta   90.00
_cell.angle_gamma   90.00
#
_symmetry.space_group_name_H-M   'P 1'
#
loop_
_entity.id
_entity.type
_entity.pdbx_description
1 polymer ?
#
loop_
_entity_poly.entity_id
_entity_poly.type
_entity_poly.pdbx_seq_one_letter_code
_entity_poly.pdbx_strand_id
1 'polypeptide(L)'
;DVSKVALHIDYINYDEPDKNIFKVVNQYSVQGEHLRRPDMLLFINGIPVAIFEFKTAIEEDTTIYDAWKQITIRYCRDIPKLMKYYYAWNKANDTDTVANGISSLFTMIEGAFAKDRVVALLRDFVFYPDDSPKNEAIVCRYPQFFGAIKMLDNIKLHLRPEGDGKGGTYFGATGCGKTYTMLFLSRLITQRDNDTFNNPTIVIIADREDLDTQTSELFVTATKYLHEEDVRSIETREDLAKTLGDRPSGGVYVTTIQKFCENTGLLSERSNIICISDEAHRTQTGVGSKLKKTDKGVFTTYGFAHYLRTSFPNATYCGFTGTPIDETIAVFGDVVDSYTMKESSDDGITVRIAYEPRLARVIISDEQAKEIQKYYDRCADQGSTPEQIEESKKAMTKMRVILGDPSRL
;
A
#
# COMPACT_ATOMS: atom_id res chain seq x y z
N ASP A 1 -0.53 -17.39 50.79
CA ASP A 1 -0.97 -16.93 49.43
C ASP A 1 0.21 -16.99 48.50
N VAL A 2 0.28 -18.07 47.74
CA VAL A 2 1.25 -18.15 46.64
C VAL A 2 0.65 -17.33 45.51
N SER A 3 1.13 -16.11 45.30
CA SER A 3 0.79 -15.30 44.17
C SER A 3 1.10 -16.10 42.89
N LYS A 4 0.07 -16.46 42.11
CA LYS A 4 0.23 -17.08 40.80
C LYS A 4 0.88 -16.05 39.91
N VAL A 5 2.19 -16.13 39.72
CA VAL A 5 2.92 -15.37 38.72
C VAL A 5 2.60 -16.05 37.40
N ALA A 6 1.91 -15.35 36.50
CA ALA A 6 1.71 -15.81 35.14
C ALA A 6 3.11 -15.82 34.47
N LEU A 7 3.60 -17.01 34.15
CA LEU A 7 4.85 -17.15 33.39
C LEU A 7 4.51 -16.97 31.92
N HIS A 8 5.06 -15.94 31.29
CA HIS A 8 5.01 -15.77 29.86
C HIS A 8 6.13 -16.62 29.24
N ILE A 9 5.75 -17.52 28.34
CA ILE A 9 6.70 -18.40 27.64
C ILE A 9 6.62 -18.10 26.15
N ASP A 10 7.68 -17.53 25.62
CA ASP A 10 7.86 -17.32 24.20
C ASP A 10 8.39 -18.58 23.53
N TYR A 11 7.63 -19.12 22.58
CA TYR A 11 8.06 -20.29 21.81
C TYR A 11 9.15 -19.96 20.79
N ILE A 12 9.21 -18.72 20.33
CA ILE A 12 10.21 -18.20 19.38
C ILE A 12 10.81 -16.94 19.97
N ASN A 13 12.13 -16.88 20.02
CA ASN A 13 12.84 -15.65 20.39
C ASN A 13 12.87 -14.73 19.16
N TYR A 14 12.05 -13.69 19.16
CA TYR A 14 11.94 -12.74 18.07
C TYR A 14 13.01 -11.66 18.07
N ASP A 15 13.55 -11.34 19.24
CA ASP A 15 14.53 -10.26 19.43
C ASP A 15 15.97 -10.71 19.13
N GLU A 16 16.27 -11.98 19.41
CA GLU A 16 17.57 -12.59 19.14
C GLU A 16 17.39 -13.88 18.31
N PRO A 17 17.18 -13.76 16.99
CA PRO A 17 16.86 -14.88 16.11
C PRO A 17 17.82 -16.05 16.18
N ASP A 18 19.12 -15.79 16.40
CA ASP A 18 20.16 -16.81 16.50
C ASP A 18 20.07 -17.68 17.79
N LYS A 19 19.32 -17.26 18.78
CA LYS A 19 19.02 -18.07 19.96
C LYS A 19 17.97 -19.18 19.73
N ASN A 20 17.28 -19.11 18.59
CA ASN A 20 16.35 -20.18 18.22
C ASN A 20 17.08 -21.39 17.60
N ILE A 21 16.50 -22.57 17.80
CA ILE A 21 16.98 -23.82 17.21
C ILE A 21 16.28 -23.99 15.85
N PHE A 22 16.99 -23.76 14.77
CA PHE A 22 16.53 -24.03 13.41
C PHE A 22 16.89 -25.47 13.03
N LYS A 23 15.90 -26.25 12.61
CA LYS A 23 16.09 -27.65 12.20
C LYS A 23 15.37 -27.93 10.91
N VAL A 24 16.13 -28.45 9.93
CA VAL A 24 15.57 -28.93 8.67
C VAL A 24 15.53 -30.44 8.71
N VAL A 25 14.37 -31.02 8.39
CA VAL A 25 14.16 -32.47 8.40
C VAL A 25 13.60 -32.90 7.05
N ASN A 26 14.34 -33.77 6.35
CA ASN A 26 13.90 -34.35 5.10
C ASN A 26 13.02 -35.61 5.35
N GLN A 27 12.07 -35.86 4.45
CA GLN A 27 11.22 -37.04 4.43
C GLN A 27 10.56 -37.35 5.79
N TYR A 28 10.15 -36.30 6.51
CA TYR A 28 9.50 -36.43 7.82
C TYR A 28 8.10 -37.03 7.66
N SER A 29 7.84 -38.15 8.36
CA SER A 29 6.55 -38.82 8.29
C SER A 29 5.51 -38.11 9.17
N VAL A 30 4.45 -37.62 8.57
CA VAL A 30 3.33 -36.95 9.25
C VAL A 30 2.09 -37.85 9.14
N GLN A 31 1.56 -38.27 10.29
CA GLN A 31 0.31 -39.03 10.35
C GLN A 31 -0.88 -38.10 10.54
N GLY A 32 -1.74 -38.02 9.54
CA GLY A 32 -3.05 -37.41 9.59
C GLY A 32 -4.12 -38.38 9.21
N GLU A 33 -5.09 -38.06 8.36
CA GLU A 33 -6.03 -39.01 7.76
C GLU A 33 -5.28 -40.08 6.96
N HIS A 34 -4.22 -39.66 6.27
CA HIS A 34 -3.28 -40.55 5.61
C HIS A 34 -1.85 -40.17 5.99
N LEU A 35 -0.96 -41.16 6.02
CA LEU A 35 0.47 -40.94 6.21
C LEU A 35 1.03 -40.19 5.01
N ARG A 36 1.71 -39.05 5.26
CA ARG A 36 2.39 -38.26 4.25
C ARG A 36 3.86 -38.02 4.64
N ARG A 37 4.68 -37.88 3.63
CA ARG A 37 6.13 -37.60 3.79
C ARG A 37 6.52 -36.47 2.87
N PRO A 38 6.40 -35.18 3.35
CA PRO A 38 6.93 -34.04 2.65
C PRO A 38 8.43 -34.19 2.40
N ASP A 39 8.92 -33.60 1.31
CA ASP A 39 10.35 -33.68 0.98
C ASP A 39 11.20 -33.02 2.06
N MET A 40 10.77 -31.87 2.59
CA MET A 40 11.50 -31.18 3.64
C MET A 40 10.57 -30.33 4.51
N LEU A 41 10.84 -30.30 5.81
CA LEU A 41 10.20 -29.43 6.80
C LEU A 41 11.25 -28.58 7.52
N LEU A 42 10.96 -27.30 7.68
CA LEU A 42 11.70 -26.40 8.55
C LEU A 42 10.98 -26.27 9.89
N PHE A 43 11.73 -26.47 10.96
CA PHE A 43 11.28 -26.27 12.33
C PHE A 43 12.05 -25.13 12.99
N ILE A 44 11.35 -24.34 13.80
CA ILE A 44 11.95 -23.38 14.73
C ILE A 44 11.51 -23.78 16.13
N ASN A 45 12.46 -24.11 17.01
CA ASN A 45 12.23 -24.58 18.38
C ASN A 45 11.22 -25.77 18.46
N GLY A 46 11.22 -26.63 17.45
CA GLY A 46 10.32 -27.78 17.35
C GLY A 46 8.95 -27.48 16.73
N ILE A 47 8.64 -26.23 16.39
CA ILE A 47 7.42 -25.83 15.68
C ILE A 47 7.66 -25.92 14.17
N PRO A 48 6.86 -26.66 13.39
CA PRO A 48 7.00 -26.67 11.94
C PRO A 48 6.50 -25.35 11.36
N VAL A 49 7.37 -24.64 10.67
CA VAL A 49 7.08 -23.28 10.14
C VAL A 49 7.03 -23.23 8.62
N ALA A 50 7.70 -24.16 7.93
CA ALA A 50 7.67 -24.24 6.48
C ALA A 50 7.78 -25.66 5.97
N ILE A 51 7.18 -25.91 4.78
CA ILE A 51 7.22 -27.16 4.05
C ILE A 51 7.71 -26.91 2.65
N PHE A 52 8.54 -27.83 2.15
CA PHE A 52 9.06 -27.81 0.80
C PHE A 52 8.68 -29.12 0.10
N GLU A 53 8.27 -28.99 -1.13
CA GLU A 53 7.98 -30.09 -2.05
C GLU A 53 8.76 -29.85 -3.35
N PHE A 54 9.68 -30.74 -3.66
CA PHE A 54 10.54 -30.62 -4.84
C PHE A 54 10.01 -31.48 -5.98
N LYS A 55 10.15 -30.98 -7.20
CA LYS A 55 9.88 -31.74 -8.41
C LYS A 55 11.12 -31.75 -9.27
N THR A 56 11.42 -32.90 -9.84
CA THR A 56 12.56 -33.05 -10.73
C THR A 56 12.27 -32.40 -12.08
N ALA A 57 13.26 -31.68 -12.62
CA ALA A 57 13.19 -31.14 -13.98
C ALA A 57 13.48 -32.17 -15.07
N ILE A 58 13.78 -33.44 -14.69
CA ILE A 58 14.16 -34.49 -15.62
C ILE A 58 12.92 -35.23 -16.18
N GLU A 59 11.79 -35.20 -15.47
CA GLU A 59 10.53 -35.79 -15.94
C GLU A 59 9.77 -34.76 -16.77
N GLU A 60 9.57 -35.04 -18.06
CA GLU A 60 8.92 -34.10 -19.00
C GLU A 60 7.48 -33.73 -18.64
N ASP A 61 6.77 -34.57 -17.89
CA ASP A 61 5.37 -34.37 -17.51
C ASP A 61 5.18 -33.78 -16.09
N THR A 62 6.26 -33.53 -15.34
CA THR A 62 6.16 -33.05 -13.95
C THR A 62 6.45 -31.55 -13.87
N THR A 63 5.46 -30.79 -13.44
CA THR A 63 5.55 -29.35 -13.37
C THR A 63 5.49 -28.80 -11.93
N ILE A 64 5.86 -27.55 -11.74
CA ILE A 64 5.67 -26.85 -10.47
C ILE A 64 4.18 -26.83 -10.04
N TYR A 65 3.26 -26.93 -11.01
CA TYR A 65 1.83 -27.05 -10.76
C TYR A 65 1.47 -28.36 -10.07
N ASP A 66 2.20 -29.45 -10.31
CA ASP A 66 1.99 -30.73 -9.61
C ASP A 66 2.48 -30.68 -8.17
N ALA A 67 3.59 -29.99 -7.89
CA ALA A 67 4.01 -29.68 -6.54
C ALA A 67 2.95 -28.82 -5.82
N TRP A 68 2.43 -27.79 -6.49
CA TRP A 68 1.36 -26.96 -5.96
C TRP A 68 0.09 -27.77 -5.64
N LYS A 69 -0.37 -28.63 -6.54
CA LYS A 69 -1.51 -29.55 -6.29
C LYS A 69 -1.24 -30.49 -5.10
N GLN A 70 -0.03 -31.01 -5.00
CA GLN A 70 0.34 -31.90 -3.91
C GLN A 70 0.23 -31.17 -2.57
N ILE A 71 0.74 -29.98 -2.48
CA ILE A 71 0.68 -29.14 -1.29
C ILE A 71 -0.76 -28.71 -1.00
N THR A 72 -1.43 -28.06 -1.95
CA THR A 72 -2.71 -27.37 -1.72
C THR A 72 -3.91 -28.31 -1.66
N ILE A 73 -3.87 -29.45 -2.36
CA ILE A 73 -4.99 -30.39 -2.42
C ILE A 73 -4.72 -31.59 -1.53
N ARG A 74 -3.62 -32.33 -1.77
CA ARG A 74 -3.38 -33.60 -1.05
C ARG A 74 -3.01 -33.37 0.41
N TYR A 75 -2.02 -32.50 0.69
CA TYR A 75 -1.57 -32.27 2.05
C TYR A 75 -2.60 -31.47 2.87
N CYS A 76 -3.28 -30.51 2.27
CA CYS A 76 -4.37 -29.79 2.96
C CYS A 76 -5.52 -30.73 3.34
N ARG A 77 -5.82 -31.77 2.55
CA ARG A 77 -6.79 -32.81 2.89
C ARG A 77 -6.26 -33.77 3.95
N ASP A 78 -5.07 -34.34 3.73
CA ASP A 78 -4.56 -35.46 4.47
C ASP A 78 -3.82 -35.09 5.77
N ILE A 79 -3.19 -33.91 5.79
CA ILE A 79 -2.45 -33.37 6.95
C ILE A 79 -2.80 -31.87 7.19
N PRO A 80 -4.09 -31.54 7.35
CA PRO A 80 -4.54 -30.12 7.35
C PRO A 80 -3.97 -29.29 8.49
N LYS A 81 -3.52 -29.92 9.58
CA LYS A 81 -2.89 -29.22 10.71
C LYS A 81 -1.49 -28.70 10.40
N LEU A 82 -0.83 -29.23 9.39
CA LEU A 82 0.53 -28.85 9.00
C LEU A 82 0.55 -27.84 7.87
N MET A 83 -0.50 -27.78 7.04
CA MET A 83 -0.47 -27.11 5.75
C MET A 83 -1.48 -25.99 5.63
N LYS A 84 -1.04 -24.80 5.23
CA LYS A 84 -1.97 -23.72 4.86
C LYS A 84 -1.51 -22.77 3.74
N TYR A 85 -0.23 -22.70 3.31
CA TYR A 85 0.22 -21.58 2.48
C TYR A 85 1.21 -21.94 1.38
N TYR A 86 1.04 -21.32 0.19
CA TYR A 86 2.04 -21.21 -0.86
C TYR A 86 2.70 -19.85 -0.78
N TYR A 87 4.02 -19.80 -0.88
CA TYR A 87 4.79 -18.57 -0.73
C TYR A 87 5.85 -18.45 -1.83
N ALA A 88 5.99 -17.27 -2.43
CA ALA A 88 7.00 -16.95 -3.42
C ALA A 88 7.82 -15.73 -2.97
N TRP A 89 9.13 -15.84 -3.14
CA TRP A 89 10.07 -14.77 -2.79
C TRP A 89 11.16 -14.67 -3.86
N ASN A 90 11.19 -13.58 -4.61
CA ASN A 90 11.92 -13.47 -5.86
C ASN A 90 13.27 -12.74 -5.75
N LYS A 91 13.58 -12.13 -4.61
CA LYS A 91 14.87 -11.45 -4.36
C LYS A 91 15.45 -11.89 -3.03
N ALA A 92 16.76 -12.23 -2.99
CA ALA A 92 17.43 -12.55 -1.72
C ALA A 92 17.58 -11.30 -0.86
N ASN A 93 17.98 -10.18 -1.48
CA ASN A 93 18.02 -8.88 -0.84
C ASN A 93 17.31 -7.86 -1.73
N ASP A 94 16.92 -6.73 -1.15
CA ASP A 94 16.16 -5.70 -1.83
C ASP A 94 16.84 -5.12 -3.08
N THR A 95 18.18 -5.00 -3.07
CA THR A 95 18.99 -4.49 -4.17
C THR A 95 19.31 -5.53 -5.26
N ASP A 96 18.93 -6.80 -5.04
CA ASP A 96 19.24 -7.87 -5.98
C ASP A 96 18.33 -7.83 -7.21
N THR A 97 18.76 -8.48 -8.29
CA THR A 97 17.91 -8.75 -9.44
C THR A 97 16.95 -9.91 -9.15
N VAL A 98 15.79 -9.89 -9.79
CA VAL A 98 14.82 -10.99 -9.69
C VAL A 98 15.42 -12.29 -10.22
N ALA A 99 15.39 -13.34 -9.43
CA ALA A 99 15.88 -14.66 -9.79
C ALA A 99 14.88 -15.41 -10.67
N ASN A 100 15.40 -16.19 -11.61
CA ASN A 100 14.63 -17.00 -12.53
C ASN A 100 15.09 -18.47 -12.50
N GLY A 101 14.17 -19.38 -12.79
CA GLY A 101 14.47 -20.80 -12.89
C GLY A 101 14.93 -21.40 -11.57
N ILE A 102 15.97 -22.25 -11.63
CA ILE A 102 16.46 -23.01 -10.47
C ILE A 102 17.08 -22.09 -9.39
N SER A 103 17.61 -20.91 -9.77
CA SER A 103 18.13 -19.94 -8.82
C SER A 103 17.05 -19.33 -7.91
N SER A 104 15.78 -19.38 -8.31
CA SER A 104 14.66 -18.88 -7.49
C SER A 104 14.53 -19.58 -6.14
N LEU A 105 14.84 -20.89 -6.08
CA LEU A 105 14.84 -21.63 -4.82
C LEU A 105 15.92 -21.12 -3.86
N PHE A 106 17.14 -20.94 -4.36
CA PHE A 106 18.23 -20.41 -3.54
C PHE A 106 17.94 -18.99 -3.07
N THR A 107 17.43 -18.16 -3.98
CA THR A 107 17.00 -16.79 -3.67
C THR A 107 15.92 -16.75 -2.58
N MET A 108 14.96 -17.67 -2.63
CA MET A 108 13.94 -17.77 -1.59
C MET A 108 14.52 -18.21 -0.24
N ILE A 109 15.48 -19.16 -0.25
CA ILE A 109 16.14 -19.64 0.97
C ILE A 109 16.99 -18.51 1.59
N GLU A 110 17.82 -17.84 0.80
CA GLU A 110 18.67 -16.74 1.24
C GLU A 110 17.86 -15.48 1.62
N GLY A 111 16.71 -15.29 0.97
CA GLY A 111 15.81 -14.18 1.20
C GLY A 111 14.86 -14.42 2.38
N ALA A 112 13.77 -15.14 2.16
CA ALA A 112 12.70 -15.31 3.14
C ALA A 112 13.10 -16.18 4.34
N PHE A 113 13.98 -17.19 4.12
CA PHE A 113 14.38 -18.14 5.15
C PHE A 113 15.72 -17.81 5.83
N ALA A 114 16.32 -16.64 5.58
CA ALA A 114 17.35 -16.11 6.47
C ALA A 114 16.75 -16.02 7.90
N LYS A 115 17.51 -16.39 8.91
CA LYS A 115 17.01 -16.59 10.29
C LYS A 115 16.29 -15.36 10.84
N ASP A 116 16.89 -14.19 10.66
CA ASP A 116 16.32 -12.90 11.05
C ASP A 116 15.01 -12.59 10.32
N ARG A 117 14.97 -12.87 9.01
CA ARG A 117 13.79 -12.58 8.18
C ARG A 117 12.65 -13.54 8.43
N VAL A 118 12.89 -14.86 8.50
CA VAL A 118 11.81 -15.82 8.76
C VAL A 118 11.18 -15.57 10.13
N VAL A 119 11.97 -15.18 11.12
CA VAL A 119 11.46 -14.80 12.44
C VAL A 119 10.63 -13.50 12.37
N ALA A 120 11.13 -12.48 11.67
CA ALA A 120 10.38 -11.25 11.45
C ALA A 120 9.08 -11.47 10.64
N LEU A 121 9.13 -12.31 9.59
CA LEU A 121 7.97 -12.69 8.80
C LEU A 121 6.88 -13.31 9.67
N LEU A 122 7.24 -14.28 10.52
CA LEU A 122 6.29 -14.95 11.41
C LEU A 122 5.68 -14.01 12.45
N ARG A 123 6.44 -13.03 12.94
CA ARG A 123 5.97 -12.10 13.96
C ARG A 123 5.07 -10.99 13.40
N ASP A 124 5.51 -10.35 12.30
CA ASP A 124 4.97 -9.07 11.87
C ASP A 124 4.35 -9.06 10.47
N PHE A 125 4.54 -10.11 9.66
CA PHE A 125 4.17 -10.10 8.24
C PHE A 125 3.26 -11.26 7.82
N VAL A 126 2.69 -11.94 8.78
CA VAL A 126 1.62 -12.92 8.57
C VAL A 126 0.36 -12.40 9.25
N PHE A 127 -0.64 -12.12 8.45
CA PHE A 127 -1.92 -11.57 8.88
C PHE A 127 -3.04 -12.59 8.74
N TYR A 128 -3.81 -12.78 9.80
CA TYR A 128 -5.04 -13.56 9.81
C TYR A 128 -6.21 -12.60 10.01
N PRO A 129 -7.09 -12.40 9.00
CA PRO A 129 -8.25 -11.54 9.15
C PRO A 129 -9.13 -12.04 10.30
N ASP A 130 -9.58 -11.12 11.16
CA ASP A 130 -10.48 -11.42 12.25
C ASP A 130 -11.80 -11.96 11.69
N ASP A 131 -12.34 -13.01 12.33
CA ASP A 131 -13.61 -13.63 11.98
C ASP A 131 -13.69 -14.22 10.55
N SER A 132 -12.55 -14.44 9.88
CA SER A 132 -12.53 -15.10 8.57
C SER A 132 -12.98 -16.56 8.71
N PRO A 133 -14.08 -16.96 8.03
CA PRO A 133 -14.58 -18.33 8.12
C PRO A 133 -13.63 -19.36 7.53
N LYS A 134 -12.69 -18.93 6.69
CA LYS A 134 -11.72 -19.79 6.02
C LYS A 134 -10.39 -19.91 6.77
N ASN A 135 -10.16 -19.13 7.82
CA ASN A 135 -8.87 -19.03 8.51
C ASN A 135 -7.69 -18.85 7.54
N GLU A 136 -7.88 -18.03 6.51
CA GLU A 136 -6.84 -17.75 5.54
C GLU A 136 -5.77 -16.84 6.17
N ALA A 137 -4.49 -17.19 5.98
CA ALA A 137 -3.40 -16.26 6.29
C ALA A 137 -2.97 -15.51 5.05
N ILE A 138 -2.69 -14.27 5.24
CA ILE A 138 -2.11 -13.37 4.25
C ILE A 138 -0.66 -13.16 4.65
N VAL A 139 0.27 -13.57 3.78
CA VAL A 139 1.71 -13.41 3.99
C VAL A 139 2.20 -12.31 3.05
N CYS A 140 3.07 -11.44 3.53
CA CYS A 140 3.62 -10.37 2.70
C CYS A 140 4.46 -10.93 1.55
N ARG A 141 4.54 -10.18 0.47
CA ARG A 141 5.53 -10.38 -0.59
C ARG A 141 6.82 -9.62 -0.26
N TYR A 142 7.94 -9.97 -0.90
CA TYR A 142 9.23 -9.32 -0.65
C TYR A 142 9.18 -7.78 -0.80
N PRO A 143 8.45 -7.17 -1.79
CA PRO A 143 8.39 -5.72 -1.89
C PRO A 143 7.65 -5.08 -0.71
N GLN A 144 6.63 -5.77 -0.19
CA GLN A 144 5.89 -5.30 0.98
C GLN A 144 6.73 -5.39 2.26
N PHE A 145 7.54 -6.44 2.38
CA PHE A 145 8.47 -6.63 3.50
C PHE A 145 9.52 -5.51 3.53
N PHE A 146 10.27 -5.36 2.44
CA PHE A 146 11.33 -4.35 2.38
C PHE A 146 10.76 -2.94 2.42
N GLY A 147 9.68 -2.67 1.69
CA GLY A 147 9.02 -1.37 1.69
C GLY A 147 8.52 -0.95 3.06
N ALA A 148 7.88 -1.84 3.82
CA ALA A 148 7.40 -1.53 5.16
C ALA A 148 8.54 -1.24 6.14
N ILE A 149 9.63 -2.03 6.08
CA ILE A 149 10.80 -1.82 6.95
C ILE A 149 11.49 -0.48 6.63
N LYS A 150 11.77 -0.20 5.37
CA LYS A 150 12.39 1.06 4.95
C LYS A 150 11.55 2.27 5.31
N MET A 151 10.23 2.17 5.08
CA MET A 151 9.31 3.24 5.48
C MET A 151 9.33 3.45 6.99
N LEU A 152 9.33 2.38 7.80
CA LEU A 152 9.44 2.49 9.25
C LEU A 152 10.71 3.23 9.67
N ASP A 153 11.86 2.83 9.12
CA ASP A 153 13.15 3.44 9.45
C ASP A 153 13.19 4.91 9.04
N ASN A 154 12.66 5.24 7.87
CA ASN A 154 12.58 6.64 7.42
C ASN A 154 11.63 7.48 8.28
N ILE A 155 10.46 6.93 8.67
CA ILE A 155 9.52 7.61 9.57
C ILE A 155 10.21 7.95 10.90
N LYS A 156 10.99 7.00 11.47
CA LYS A 156 11.75 7.24 12.71
C LYS A 156 12.73 8.41 12.61
N LEU A 157 13.44 8.52 11.48
CA LEU A 157 14.40 9.62 11.24
C LEU A 157 13.69 11.00 11.12
N HIS A 158 12.46 11.01 10.66
CA HIS A 158 11.70 12.22 10.40
C HIS A 158 10.57 12.48 11.40
N LEU A 159 10.52 11.68 12.50
CA LEU A 159 9.48 11.76 13.51
C LEU A 159 9.50 13.11 14.23
N ARG A 160 8.31 13.74 14.33
CA ARG A 160 8.14 14.95 15.16
C ARG A 160 8.25 14.61 16.64
N PRO A 161 8.75 15.52 17.50
CA PRO A 161 9.12 16.93 17.20
C PRO A 161 10.54 17.12 16.64
N GLU A 162 11.45 16.15 16.75
CA GLU A 162 12.87 16.31 16.38
C GLU A 162 13.04 16.36 14.86
N GLY A 163 12.25 15.58 14.11
CA GLY A 163 12.25 15.52 12.66
C GLY A 163 11.37 16.59 12.00
N ASP A 164 11.38 16.62 10.68
CA ASP A 164 10.60 17.56 9.86
C ASP A 164 9.15 17.10 9.60
N GLY A 165 8.77 15.89 10.04
CA GLY A 165 7.47 15.29 9.83
C GLY A 165 7.21 14.77 8.42
N LYS A 166 8.25 14.63 7.57
CA LYS A 166 8.15 14.06 6.22
C LYS A 166 8.61 12.59 6.23
N GLY A 167 7.72 11.69 6.59
CA GLY A 167 8.03 10.28 6.79
C GLY A 167 8.36 9.49 5.51
N GLY A 168 8.32 10.14 4.34
CA GLY A 168 8.74 9.57 3.06
C GLY A 168 7.59 9.11 2.16
N THR A 169 7.94 8.76 0.92
CA THR A 169 7.01 8.29 -0.11
C THR A 169 7.35 6.86 -0.52
N TYR A 170 6.36 5.97 -0.51
CA TYR A 170 6.44 4.64 -1.11
C TYR A 170 5.82 4.67 -2.51
N PHE A 171 6.62 4.34 -3.53
CA PHE A 171 6.15 4.20 -4.89
C PHE A 171 5.81 2.74 -5.19
N GLY A 172 4.53 2.40 -5.29
CA GLY A 172 4.07 1.06 -5.62
C GLY A 172 3.12 1.03 -6.80
N ALA A 173 3.36 0.14 -7.76
CA ALA A 173 2.49 -0.06 -8.92
C ALA A 173 1.03 -0.27 -8.50
N THR A 174 0.09 0.21 -9.30
CA THR A 174 -1.34 -0.05 -9.05
C THR A 174 -1.62 -1.56 -9.09
N GLY A 175 -2.31 -2.07 -8.08
CA GLY A 175 -2.60 -3.51 -7.94
C GLY A 175 -1.49 -4.35 -7.31
N CYS A 176 -0.33 -3.78 -6.93
CA CYS A 176 0.76 -4.52 -6.27
C CYS A 176 0.51 -4.83 -4.78
N GLY A 177 -0.56 -4.33 -4.19
CA GLY A 177 -0.91 -4.56 -2.79
C GLY A 177 -0.39 -3.49 -1.82
N LYS A 178 -0.36 -2.22 -2.23
CA LYS A 178 0.02 -1.06 -1.36
C LYS A 178 -0.73 -1.05 -0.03
N THR A 179 -2.04 -1.36 -0.04
CA THR A 179 -2.86 -1.36 1.17
C THR A 179 -2.36 -2.37 2.21
N TYR A 180 -1.90 -3.54 1.77
CA TYR A 180 -1.24 -4.50 2.66
C TYR A 180 0.11 -3.99 3.16
N THR A 181 0.88 -3.26 2.34
CA THR A 181 2.12 -2.63 2.81
C THR A 181 1.84 -1.61 3.91
N MET A 182 0.77 -0.80 3.77
CA MET A 182 0.33 0.12 4.83
C MET A 182 -0.10 -0.62 6.10
N LEU A 183 -0.79 -1.76 5.96
CA LEU A 183 -1.17 -2.59 7.11
C LEU A 183 0.06 -3.16 7.84
N PHE A 184 1.03 -3.72 7.11
CA PHE A 184 2.27 -4.23 7.71
C PHE A 184 3.09 -3.11 8.36
N LEU A 185 3.18 -1.94 7.72
CA LEU A 185 3.80 -0.76 8.31
C LEU A 185 3.10 -0.35 9.62
N SER A 186 1.77 -0.31 9.61
CA SER A 186 0.98 0.01 10.82
C SER A 186 1.26 -1.00 11.94
N ARG A 187 1.35 -2.30 11.63
CA ARG A 187 1.75 -3.34 12.57
C ARG A 187 3.13 -3.09 13.19
N LEU A 188 4.11 -2.74 12.35
CA LEU A 188 5.46 -2.42 12.82
C LEU A 188 5.48 -1.21 13.76
N ILE A 189 4.71 -0.18 13.43
CA ILE A 189 4.61 1.06 14.22
C ILE A 189 3.96 0.79 15.58
N THR A 190 2.86 0.01 15.61
CA THR A 190 2.10 -0.23 16.85
C THR A 190 2.79 -1.24 17.78
N GLN A 191 3.58 -2.17 17.24
CA GLN A 191 4.10 -3.29 18.04
C GLN A 191 5.60 -3.29 18.27
N ARG A 192 6.40 -2.88 17.26
CA ARG A 192 7.86 -3.04 17.36
C ARG A 192 8.55 -1.93 18.12
N ASP A 193 8.04 -0.74 17.99
CA ASP A 193 8.71 0.47 18.45
C ASP A 193 7.78 1.38 19.26
N ASN A 194 6.90 0.77 20.03
CA ASN A 194 5.92 1.52 20.81
C ASN A 194 6.58 2.59 21.69
N ASP A 195 7.76 2.31 22.24
CA ASP A 195 8.52 3.29 23.00
C ASP A 195 9.00 4.47 22.16
N THR A 196 9.46 4.21 20.92
CA THR A 196 9.89 5.26 19.98
C THR A 196 8.73 6.13 19.55
N PHE A 197 7.57 5.53 19.27
CA PHE A 197 6.38 6.22 18.78
C PHE A 197 5.44 6.71 19.89
N ASN A 198 5.69 6.34 21.12
CA ASN A 198 4.92 6.73 22.31
C ASN A 198 3.43 6.46 22.15
N ASN A 199 3.06 5.21 21.90
CA ASN A 199 1.68 4.75 21.64
C ASN A 199 0.97 5.60 20.59
N PRO A 200 1.37 5.51 19.30
CA PRO A 200 0.97 6.44 18.27
C PRO A 200 -0.50 6.27 17.87
N THR A 201 -1.12 7.35 17.46
CA THR A 201 -2.38 7.30 16.71
C THR A 201 -2.05 7.24 15.21
N ILE A 202 -2.52 6.20 14.52
CA ILE A 202 -2.34 6.06 13.07
C ILE A 202 -3.62 6.51 12.36
N VAL A 203 -3.48 7.39 11.39
CA VAL A 203 -4.58 7.88 10.54
C VAL A 203 -4.30 7.47 9.10
N ILE A 204 -5.06 6.51 8.61
CA ILE A 204 -5.02 6.05 7.21
C ILE A 204 -5.94 6.95 6.40
N ILE A 205 -5.44 7.60 5.37
CA ILE A 205 -6.17 8.58 4.57
C ILE A 205 -6.33 8.06 3.16
N ALA A 206 -7.56 7.69 2.80
CA ALA A 206 -7.92 7.28 1.45
C ALA A 206 -8.33 8.48 0.59
N ASP A 207 -8.16 8.36 -0.75
CA ASP A 207 -8.53 9.41 -1.71
C ASP A 207 -10.02 9.41 -2.07
N ARG A 208 -10.67 8.23 -2.09
CA ARG A 208 -12.06 8.07 -2.52
C ARG A 208 -12.86 7.20 -1.58
N GLU A 209 -14.17 7.48 -1.50
CA GLU A 209 -15.12 6.70 -0.70
C GLU A 209 -15.17 5.21 -1.09
N ASP A 210 -15.08 4.87 -2.39
CA ASP A 210 -15.07 3.48 -2.86
C ASP A 210 -13.82 2.70 -2.40
N LEU A 211 -12.67 3.37 -2.35
CA LEU A 211 -11.41 2.79 -1.84
C LEU A 211 -11.38 2.77 -0.31
N ASP A 212 -12.08 3.69 0.33
CA ASP A 212 -12.25 3.74 1.78
C ASP A 212 -12.88 2.44 2.28
N THR A 213 -13.90 1.90 1.60
CA THR A 213 -14.56 0.66 1.99
C THR A 213 -13.59 -0.52 2.03
N GLN A 214 -12.80 -0.76 0.98
CA GLN A 214 -11.84 -1.87 0.94
C GLN A 214 -10.71 -1.71 1.97
N THR A 215 -10.18 -0.50 2.11
CA THR A 215 -9.14 -0.19 3.07
C THR A 215 -9.67 -0.29 4.50
N SER A 216 -10.86 0.24 4.76
CA SER A 216 -11.54 0.15 6.05
C SER A 216 -11.81 -1.30 6.45
N GLU A 217 -12.39 -2.11 5.56
CA GLU A 217 -12.65 -3.52 5.81
C GLU A 217 -11.36 -4.26 6.17
N LEU A 218 -10.26 -4.03 5.43
CA LEU A 218 -8.98 -4.65 5.71
C LEU A 218 -8.47 -4.29 7.10
N PHE A 219 -8.48 -3.01 7.47
CA PHE A 219 -7.98 -2.55 8.77
C PHE A 219 -8.88 -2.98 9.93
N VAL A 220 -10.19 -2.91 9.79
CA VAL A 220 -11.14 -3.35 10.81
C VAL A 220 -11.01 -4.85 11.08
N THR A 221 -10.80 -5.68 10.04
CA THR A 221 -10.56 -7.12 10.21
C THR A 221 -9.15 -7.44 10.70
N ALA A 222 -8.31 -6.45 10.93
CA ALA A 222 -6.93 -6.59 11.43
C ALA A 222 -6.75 -6.13 12.88
N THR A 223 -7.82 -5.93 13.64
CA THR A 223 -7.80 -5.42 15.01
C THR A 223 -6.87 -6.24 15.92
N LYS A 224 -7.03 -7.56 15.94
CA LYS A 224 -6.15 -8.46 16.72
C LYS A 224 -4.71 -8.46 16.21
N TYR A 225 -4.53 -8.38 14.90
CA TYR A 225 -3.21 -8.33 14.29
C TYR A 225 -2.46 -7.04 14.64
N LEU A 226 -3.15 -5.90 14.64
CA LEU A 226 -2.58 -4.61 15.03
C LEU A 226 -2.38 -4.47 16.54
N HIS A 227 -2.97 -5.37 17.36
CA HIS A 227 -3.05 -5.29 18.82
C HIS A 227 -3.60 -3.94 19.31
N GLU A 228 -4.54 -3.38 18.57
CA GLU A 228 -5.23 -2.15 18.89
C GLU A 228 -6.71 -2.44 19.11
N GLU A 229 -7.27 -1.95 20.22
CA GLU A 229 -8.69 -2.18 20.53
C GLU A 229 -9.61 -1.25 19.71
N ASP A 230 -9.10 -0.07 19.34
CA ASP A 230 -9.87 0.95 18.62
C ASP A 230 -9.37 1.09 17.17
N VAL A 231 -9.80 0.16 16.32
CA VAL A 231 -9.56 0.18 14.88
C VAL A 231 -10.90 0.36 14.18
N ARG A 232 -11.10 1.51 13.52
CA ARG A 232 -12.39 1.80 12.86
C ARG A 232 -12.29 2.82 11.73
N SER A 233 -13.32 2.80 10.87
CA SER A 233 -13.57 3.87 9.91
C SER A 233 -14.24 5.06 10.57
N ILE A 234 -13.86 6.25 10.13
CA ILE A 234 -14.50 7.52 10.51
C ILE A 234 -15.41 7.94 9.37
N GLU A 235 -16.74 7.94 9.64
CA GLU A 235 -17.76 8.16 8.63
C GLU A 235 -18.06 9.65 8.40
N THR A 236 -18.06 10.45 9.45
CA THR A 236 -18.47 11.86 9.40
C THR A 236 -17.38 12.81 9.90
N ARG A 237 -17.52 14.10 9.59
CA ARG A 237 -16.61 15.15 10.09
C ARG A 237 -16.75 15.36 11.58
N GLU A 238 -17.96 15.25 12.11
CA GLU A 238 -18.25 15.33 13.54
C GLU A 238 -17.57 14.19 14.29
N ASP A 239 -17.63 12.97 13.73
CA ASP A 239 -16.95 11.80 14.27
C ASP A 239 -15.43 11.97 14.21
N LEU A 240 -14.88 12.55 13.11
CA LEU A 240 -13.46 12.87 12.99
C LEU A 240 -13.00 13.79 14.12
N ALA A 241 -13.70 14.89 14.35
CA ALA A 241 -13.38 15.86 15.38
C ALA A 241 -13.47 15.24 16.79
N LYS A 242 -14.52 14.50 17.08
CA LYS A 242 -14.72 13.82 18.36
C LYS A 242 -13.68 12.74 18.63
N THR A 243 -13.35 11.93 17.61
CA THR A 243 -12.44 10.79 17.75
C THR A 243 -10.99 11.23 17.92
N LEU A 244 -10.55 12.20 17.11
CA LEU A 244 -9.12 12.59 17.04
C LEU A 244 -8.82 13.82 17.89
N GLY A 245 -9.81 14.66 18.20
CA GLY A 245 -9.62 15.87 19.03
C GLY A 245 -9.32 15.56 20.49
N ASP A 246 -10.07 14.67 21.10
CA ASP A 246 -9.99 14.38 22.53
C ASP A 246 -9.12 13.16 22.90
N ARG A 247 -8.61 12.44 21.89
CA ARG A 247 -7.88 11.20 22.13
C ARG A 247 -6.44 11.46 22.61
N PRO A 248 -6.01 10.86 23.74
CA PRO A 248 -4.65 11.08 24.26
C PRO A 248 -3.57 10.29 23.51
N SER A 249 -3.84 9.07 23.04
CA SER A 249 -2.88 8.18 22.35
C SER A 249 -3.55 6.95 21.77
N GLY A 250 -2.81 6.19 20.96
CA GLY A 250 -3.23 4.90 20.37
C GLY A 250 -4.32 5.01 19.31
N GLY A 251 -4.76 3.87 18.80
CA GLY A 251 -5.84 3.71 17.82
C GLY A 251 -5.39 3.82 16.38
N VAL A 252 -6.14 3.12 15.50
CA VAL A 252 -5.93 3.14 14.05
C VAL A 252 -7.25 3.53 13.38
N TYR A 253 -7.23 4.62 12.64
CA TYR A 253 -8.41 5.21 12.04
C TYR A 253 -8.29 5.31 10.54
N VAL A 254 -9.30 4.82 9.82
CA VAL A 254 -9.40 4.99 8.37
C VAL A 254 -10.36 6.12 8.06
N THR A 255 -9.98 7.03 7.20
CA THR A 255 -10.82 8.18 6.82
C THR A 255 -10.50 8.63 5.40
N THR A 256 -11.34 9.51 4.84
CA THR A 256 -11.08 10.12 3.53
C THR A 256 -10.55 11.53 3.68
N ILE A 257 -9.71 11.94 2.71
CA ILE A 257 -9.13 13.29 2.69
C ILE A 257 -10.18 14.38 2.61
N GLN A 258 -11.35 14.11 2.02
CA GLN A 258 -12.47 15.06 1.86
C GLN A 258 -13.12 15.45 3.18
N LYS A 259 -12.88 14.71 4.26
CA LYS A 259 -13.37 15.07 5.60
C LYS A 259 -12.58 16.23 6.22
N PHE A 260 -11.36 16.49 5.73
CA PHE A 260 -10.56 17.65 6.13
C PHE A 260 -10.92 18.86 5.28
N CYS A 261 -11.49 19.90 5.87
CA CYS A 261 -11.93 21.12 5.21
C CYS A 261 -11.75 22.34 6.11
N GLU A 262 -12.11 23.52 5.61
CA GLU A 262 -11.95 24.79 6.32
C GLU A 262 -12.52 24.79 7.75
N ASN A 263 -13.65 24.11 7.96
CA ASN A 263 -14.32 24.03 9.25
C ASN A 263 -13.72 22.98 10.21
N THR A 264 -12.76 22.14 9.77
CA THR A 264 -12.17 21.11 10.63
C THR A 264 -11.30 21.73 11.73
N GLY A 265 -10.55 22.77 11.39
CA GLY A 265 -9.66 23.47 12.33
C GLY A 265 -8.56 22.58 12.90
N LEU A 266 -7.98 23.00 14.02
CA LEU A 266 -6.99 22.24 14.77
C LEU A 266 -7.69 21.11 15.54
N LEU A 267 -7.26 19.88 15.28
CA LEU A 267 -7.77 18.69 15.99
C LEU A 267 -6.81 18.27 17.11
N SER A 268 -5.51 18.25 16.84
CA SER A 268 -4.52 17.84 17.83
C SER A 268 -3.13 18.41 17.54
N GLU A 269 -2.43 18.85 18.58
CA GLU A 269 -1.03 19.29 18.52
C GLU A 269 -0.04 18.17 18.87
N ARG A 270 -0.51 16.95 19.07
CA ARG A 270 0.36 15.81 19.44
C ARG A 270 1.33 15.47 18.30
N SER A 271 2.56 15.11 18.67
CA SER A 271 3.59 14.64 17.73
C SER A 271 3.55 13.13 17.48
N ASN A 272 2.86 12.35 18.34
CA ASN A 272 2.68 10.92 18.16
C ASN A 272 1.49 10.55 17.27
N ILE A 273 1.22 11.35 16.25
CA ILE A 273 0.24 11.05 15.20
C ILE A 273 0.99 10.75 13.90
N ILE A 274 0.67 9.63 13.27
CA ILE A 274 1.25 9.22 12.00
C ILE A 274 0.14 9.14 10.97
N CYS A 275 0.22 9.99 9.94
CA CYS A 275 -0.71 10.02 8.83
C CYS A 275 -0.16 9.23 7.65
N ILE A 276 -0.84 8.17 7.24
CA ILE A 276 -0.49 7.32 6.10
C ILE A 276 -1.51 7.58 4.99
N SER A 277 -1.05 8.19 3.89
CA SER A 277 -1.90 8.64 2.80
C SER A 277 -1.83 7.69 1.61
N ASP A 278 -2.97 7.12 1.21
CA ASP A 278 -3.07 6.34 -0.03
C ASP A 278 -3.34 7.27 -1.23
N GLU A 279 -2.87 6.88 -2.43
CA GLU A 279 -2.92 7.66 -3.68
C GLU A 279 -2.51 9.13 -3.48
N ALA A 280 -1.42 9.33 -2.73
CA ALA A 280 -0.96 10.62 -2.23
C ALA A 280 -0.73 11.70 -3.32
N HIS A 281 -0.58 11.32 -4.59
CA HIS A 281 -0.39 12.22 -5.73
C HIS A 281 -1.64 12.99 -6.16
N ARG A 282 -2.85 12.59 -5.72
CA ARG A 282 -4.11 13.15 -6.21
C ARG A 282 -4.48 14.43 -5.46
N THR A 283 -5.26 14.31 -4.42
CA THR A 283 -5.86 15.44 -3.68
C THR A 283 -5.00 15.95 -2.53
N GLN A 284 -3.93 15.21 -2.20
CA GLN A 284 -3.13 15.39 -1.00
C GLN A 284 -1.87 16.24 -1.21
N THR A 285 -1.63 16.73 -2.42
CA THR A 285 -0.50 17.61 -2.76
C THR A 285 -0.86 19.12 -2.77
N GLY A 286 -2.14 19.45 -2.75
CA GLY A 286 -2.64 20.82 -2.83
C GLY A 286 -2.47 21.61 -1.52
N VAL A 287 -1.23 21.90 -1.13
CA VAL A 287 -0.93 22.75 0.05
C VAL A 287 -1.07 24.25 -0.28
N GLY A 288 -0.95 24.63 -1.56
CA GLY A 288 -1.03 26.00 -2.03
C GLY A 288 -2.45 26.55 -2.07
N SER A 289 -2.57 27.88 -1.95
CA SER A 289 -3.84 28.59 -2.11
C SER A 289 -4.20 28.80 -3.57
N LYS A 290 -5.50 28.66 -3.90
CA LYS A 290 -6.06 29.02 -5.20
C LYS A 290 -7.08 30.13 -5.03
N LEU A 291 -7.00 31.14 -5.88
CA LEU A 291 -8.02 32.21 -5.92
C LEU A 291 -9.23 31.71 -6.71
N LYS A 292 -10.38 31.66 -6.07
CA LYS A 292 -11.66 31.34 -6.70
C LYS A 292 -12.51 32.59 -6.79
N LYS A 293 -12.86 33.00 -8.00
CA LYS A 293 -13.73 34.15 -8.25
C LYS A 293 -15.18 33.66 -8.27
N THR A 294 -16.01 34.24 -7.44
CA THR A 294 -17.45 34.02 -7.41
C THR A 294 -18.19 35.31 -7.55
N ASP A 295 -19.49 35.30 -7.77
CA ASP A 295 -20.34 36.52 -7.87
C ASP A 295 -20.31 37.38 -6.61
N LYS A 296 -19.82 36.81 -5.48
CA LYS A 296 -19.68 37.49 -4.18
C LYS A 296 -18.28 38.02 -3.89
N GLY A 297 -17.32 37.85 -4.83
CA GLY A 297 -15.92 38.33 -4.68
C GLY A 297 -14.86 37.25 -4.97
N VAL A 298 -13.60 37.60 -4.68
CA VAL A 298 -12.46 36.68 -4.82
C VAL A 298 -12.14 36.10 -3.44
N PHE A 299 -12.20 34.76 -3.34
CA PHE A 299 -11.90 34.03 -2.09
C PHE A 299 -10.68 33.16 -2.30
N THR A 300 -9.82 33.06 -1.29
CA THR A 300 -8.71 32.13 -1.25
C THR A 300 -9.22 30.78 -0.78
N THR A 301 -9.02 29.73 -1.59
CA THR A 301 -9.33 28.35 -1.21
C THR A 301 -8.05 27.54 -1.15
N TYR A 302 -7.97 26.68 -0.17
CA TYR A 302 -6.84 25.75 0.01
C TYR A 302 -7.25 24.34 -0.39
N GLY A 303 -6.27 23.48 -0.69
CA GLY A 303 -6.52 22.05 -0.91
C GLY A 303 -6.72 21.30 0.41
N PHE A 304 -7.26 20.08 0.33
CA PHE A 304 -7.49 19.23 1.50
C PHE A 304 -6.20 18.92 2.29
N ALA A 305 -5.06 18.83 1.60
CA ALA A 305 -3.76 18.63 2.24
C ALA A 305 -3.38 19.79 3.19
N HIS A 306 -3.77 21.02 2.88
CA HIS A 306 -3.57 22.16 3.76
C HIS A 306 -4.38 21.99 5.06
N TYR A 307 -5.64 21.63 4.94
CA TYR A 307 -6.52 21.47 6.11
C TYR A 307 -6.09 20.27 6.98
N LEU A 308 -5.67 19.18 6.37
CA LEU A 308 -5.09 18.04 7.08
C LEU A 308 -3.89 18.45 7.94
N ARG A 309 -2.95 19.23 7.34
CA ARG A 309 -1.77 19.71 8.07
C ARG A 309 -2.09 20.76 9.13
N THR A 310 -3.12 21.55 8.91
CA THR A 310 -3.63 22.48 9.93
C THR A 310 -4.29 21.74 11.09
N SER A 311 -4.95 20.59 10.81
CA SER A 311 -5.58 19.77 11.84
C SER A 311 -4.56 19.03 12.71
N PHE A 312 -3.41 18.63 12.16
CA PHE A 312 -2.35 17.91 12.87
C PHE A 312 -0.96 18.51 12.56
N PRO A 313 -0.64 19.72 13.05
CA PRO A 313 0.60 20.44 12.66
C PRO A 313 1.88 19.70 13.05
N ASN A 314 1.85 18.89 14.09
CA ASN A 314 3.00 18.13 14.60
C ASN A 314 2.98 16.65 14.22
N ALA A 315 2.08 16.21 13.34
CA ALA A 315 2.05 14.82 12.87
C ALA A 315 3.20 14.53 11.89
N THR A 316 3.55 13.25 11.77
CA THR A 316 4.45 12.75 10.71
C THR A 316 3.62 12.16 9.58
N TYR A 317 3.93 12.54 8.35
CA TYR A 317 3.18 12.21 7.15
C TYR A 317 3.98 11.33 6.22
N CYS A 318 3.42 10.23 5.76
CA CYS A 318 3.98 9.41 4.69
C CYS A 318 2.95 9.14 3.60
N GLY A 319 3.42 9.01 2.35
CA GLY A 319 2.59 8.86 1.18
C GLY A 319 2.81 7.52 0.47
N PHE A 320 1.71 6.89 0.05
CA PHE A 320 1.72 5.72 -0.83
C PHE A 320 1.10 6.11 -2.16
N THR A 321 1.75 5.81 -3.27
CA THR A 321 1.29 6.25 -4.58
C THR A 321 1.73 5.32 -5.71
N GLY A 322 0.90 5.22 -6.76
CA GLY A 322 1.28 4.57 -8.02
C GLY A 322 1.99 5.52 -9.01
N THR A 323 2.01 6.83 -8.72
CA THR A 323 2.57 7.88 -9.60
C THR A 323 3.16 8.99 -8.75
N PRO A 324 4.43 8.87 -8.30
CA PRO A 324 5.07 9.95 -7.55
C PRO A 324 5.31 11.15 -8.49
N ILE A 325 4.87 12.32 -8.05
CA ILE A 325 5.09 13.61 -8.70
C ILE A 325 5.86 14.52 -7.75
N ASP A 326 6.48 15.57 -8.28
CA ASP A 326 7.32 16.47 -7.48
C ASP A 326 6.57 17.06 -6.28
N GLU A 327 5.29 17.38 -6.44
CA GLU A 327 4.43 17.87 -5.35
C GLU A 327 4.23 16.82 -4.24
N THR A 328 4.18 15.51 -4.59
CA THR A 328 4.10 14.43 -3.60
C THR A 328 5.36 14.40 -2.74
N ILE A 329 6.52 14.44 -3.38
CA ILE A 329 7.83 14.46 -2.72
C ILE A 329 7.97 15.69 -1.83
N ALA A 330 7.55 16.86 -2.32
CA ALA A 330 7.59 18.10 -1.53
C ALA A 330 6.75 18.02 -0.24
N VAL A 331 5.63 17.27 -0.27
CA VAL A 331 4.71 17.12 0.86
C VAL A 331 5.12 16.00 1.81
N PHE A 332 5.44 14.81 1.31
CA PHE A 332 5.64 13.62 2.13
C PHE A 332 7.12 13.26 2.35
N GLY A 333 8.03 13.83 1.58
CA GLY A 333 9.45 13.50 1.57
C GLY A 333 9.84 12.60 0.39
N ASP A 334 11.14 12.32 0.29
CA ASP A 334 11.73 11.56 -0.82
C ASP A 334 11.12 10.16 -0.98
N VAL A 335 11.30 9.58 -2.16
CA VAL A 335 10.93 8.19 -2.41
C VAL A 335 11.89 7.28 -1.63
N VAL A 336 11.34 6.62 -0.62
CA VAL A 336 12.09 5.73 0.29
C VAL A 336 12.28 4.36 -0.34
N ASP A 337 11.24 3.88 -1.02
CA ASP A 337 11.25 2.59 -1.69
C ASP A 337 10.31 2.58 -2.88
N SER A 338 10.59 1.70 -3.87
CA SER A 338 9.78 1.60 -5.06
C SER A 338 9.59 0.17 -5.53
N TYR A 339 8.36 -0.12 -5.97
CA TYR A 339 8.02 -1.34 -6.69
C TYR A 339 7.28 -0.96 -7.97
N THR A 340 8.02 -0.89 -9.06
CA THR A 340 7.56 -0.34 -10.33
C THR A 340 6.59 -1.28 -11.06
N MET A 341 5.85 -0.73 -12.04
CA MET A 341 4.97 -1.50 -12.92
C MET A 341 5.75 -2.58 -13.68
N LYS A 342 7.00 -2.30 -14.05
CA LYS A 342 7.86 -3.27 -14.72
C LYS A 342 8.19 -4.44 -13.80
N GLU A 343 8.66 -4.19 -12.60
CA GLU A 343 8.96 -5.22 -11.60
C GLU A 343 7.72 -6.05 -11.27
N SER A 344 6.58 -5.40 -11.05
CA SER A 344 5.30 -6.05 -10.77
C SER A 344 4.83 -6.95 -11.92
N SER A 345 5.07 -6.54 -13.18
CA SER A 345 4.76 -7.33 -14.36
C SER A 345 5.74 -8.49 -14.56
N ASP A 346 7.03 -8.26 -14.30
CA ASP A 346 8.06 -9.28 -14.42
C ASP A 346 7.89 -10.38 -13.35
N ASP A 347 7.42 -10.00 -12.16
CA ASP A 347 7.03 -10.93 -11.07
C ASP A 347 5.66 -11.62 -11.32
N GLY A 348 4.95 -11.28 -12.38
CA GLY A 348 3.64 -11.85 -12.70
C GLY A 348 2.50 -11.41 -11.77
N ILE A 349 2.69 -10.33 -11.00
CA ILE A 349 1.69 -9.80 -10.06
C ILE A 349 0.65 -8.96 -10.78
N THR A 350 1.09 -8.13 -11.73
CA THR A 350 0.21 -7.35 -12.59
C THR A 350 0.38 -7.77 -14.05
N VAL A 351 -0.68 -7.59 -14.84
CA VAL A 351 -0.65 -7.90 -16.27
C VAL A 351 0.17 -6.87 -17.03
N ARG A 352 0.87 -7.30 -18.07
CA ARG A 352 1.57 -6.38 -18.98
C ARG A 352 0.55 -5.52 -19.70
N ILE A 353 0.78 -4.20 -19.67
CA ILE A 353 -0.01 -3.24 -20.44
C ILE A 353 0.64 -3.13 -21.82
N ALA A 354 -0.08 -3.58 -22.84
CA ALA A 354 0.28 -3.31 -24.24
C ALA A 354 -0.28 -1.94 -24.64
N TYR A 355 0.59 -1.01 -24.98
CA TYR A 355 0.18 0.30 -25.45
C TYR A 355 0.17 0.31 -26.98
N GLU A 356 -1.02 0.46 -27.56
CA GLU A 356 -1.20 0.67 -29.00
C GLU A 356 -1.56 2.14 -29.24
N PRO A 357 -0.62 2.99 -29.66
CA PRO A 357 -0.93 4.38 -29.94
C PRO A 357 -1.77 4.47 -31.22
N ARG A 358 -3.02 4.90 -31.09
CA ARG A 358 -3.88 5.21 -32.22
C ARG A 358 -3.96 6.71 -32.39
N LEU A 359 -3.43 7.21 -33.49
CA LEU A 359 -3.60 8.60 -33.88
C LEU A 359 -5.04 8.78 -34.34
N ALA A 360 -5.88 9.42 -33.56
CA ALA A 360 -7.18 9.89 -34.01
C ALA A 360 -6.92 11.04 -34.99
N ARG A 361 -7.09 10.78 -36.31
CA ARG A 361 -7.14 11.84 -37.28
C ARG A 361 -8.54 12.46 -37.23
N VAL A 362 -8.63 13.60 -36.58
CA VAL A 362 -9.83 14.43 -36.64
C VAL A 362 -9.84 15.13 -38.02
N ILE A 363 -10.60 14.60 -38.93
CA ILE A 363 -10.78 15.23 -40.25
C ILE A 363 -11.92 16.23 -40.10
N ILE A 364 -11.58 17.50 -40.20
CA ILE A 364 -12.58 18.59 -40.38
C ILE A 364 -12.90 18.62 -41.84
N SER A 365 -14.19 18.55 -42.20
CA SER A 365 -14.60 18.69 -43.63
C SER A 365 -14.27 20.10 -44.12
N ASP A 366 -14.03 20.21 -45.43
CA ASP A 366 -13.73 21.51 -46.03
C ASP A 366 -14.86 22.53 -45.82
N GLU A 367 -16.09 22.05 -45.66
CA GLU A 367 -17.27 22.91 -45.37
C GLU A 367 -17.20 23.45 -43.94
N GLN A 368 -16.89 22.59 -42.96
CA GLN A 368 -16.72 23.01 -41.58
C GLN A 368 -15.51 23.95 -41.39
N ALA A 369 -14.42 23.71 -42.12
CA ALA A 369 -13.27 24.59 -42.11
C ALA A 369 -13.63 25.99 -42.64
N LYS A 370 -14.43 26.08 -43.72
CA LYS A 370 -14.93 27.32 -44.27
C LYS A 370 -15.92 28.05 -43.34
N GLU A 371 -16.76 27.33 -42.63
CA GLU A 371 -17.66 27.92 -41.63
C GLU A 371 -16.90 28.50 -40.43
N ILE A 372 -15.89 27.77 -39.92
CA ILE A 372 -15.00 28.25 -38.86
C ILE A 372 -14.26 29.51 -39.31
N GLN A 373 -13.76 29.54 -40.56
CA GLN A 373 -13.07 30.71 -41.06
C GLN A 373 -14.03 31.92 -41.15
N LYS A 374 -15.23 31.75 -41.73
CA LYS A 374 -16.25 32.78 -41.79
C LYS A 374 -16.68 33.34 -40.43
N TYR A 375 -16.66 32.48 -39.42
CA TYR A 375 -16.94 32.92 -38.04
C TYR A 375 -15.87 33.84 -37.53
N TYR A 376 -14.58 33.49 -37.71
CA TYR A 376 -13.47 34.34 -37.25
C TYR A 376 -13.32 35.64 -38.06
N ASP A 377 -13.63 35.60 -39.35
CA ASP A 377 -13.69 36.81 -40.19
C ASP A 377 -14.75 37.79 -39.65
N ARG A 378 -15.94 37.28 -39.30
CA ARG A 378 -16.98 38.09 -38.63
C ARG A 378 -16.56 38.65 -37.27
N CYS A 379 -15.81 37.90 -36.48
CA CYS A 379 -15.28 38.37 -35.22
C CYS A 379 -14.27 39.52 -35.43
N ALA A 380 -13.43 39.42 -36.45
CA ALA A 380 -12.50 40.48 -36.83
C ALA A 380 -13.25 41.75 -37.29
N ASP A 381 -14.27 41.60 -38.11
CA ASP A 381 -15.12 42.73 -38.59
C ASP A 381 -15.87 43.43 -37.43
N GLN A 382 -16.16 42.69 -36.35
CA GLN A 382 -16.79 43.19 -35.14
C GLN A 382 -15.79 43.77 -34.10
N GLY A 383 -14.52 43.88 -34.48
CA GLY A 383 -13.50 44.56 -33.68
C GLY A 383 -12.70 43.67 -32.72
N SER A 384 -12.76 42.32 -32.88
CA SER A 384 -11.89 41.42 -32.14
C SER A 384 -10.43 41.53 -32.59
N THR A 385 -9.49 41.60 -31.66
CA THR A 385 -8.07 41.66 -32.00
C THR A 385 -7.53 40.34 -32.54
N PRO A 386 -6.47 40.33 -33.35
CA PRO A 386 -5.82 39.09 -33.82
C PRO A 386 -5.42 38.15 -32.70
N GLU A 387 -4.98 38.67 -31.56
CA GLU A 387 -4.59 37.94 -30.38
C GLU A 387 -5.79 37.21 -29.72
N GLN A 388 -6.94 37.88 -29.60
CA GLN A 388 -8.17 37.30 -29.10
C GLN A 388 -8.70 36.18 -30.01
N ILE A 389 -8.59 36.35 -31.33
CA ILE A 389 -8.96 35.36 -32.31
C ILE A 389 -8.04 34.12 -32.20
N GLU A 390 -6.73 34.32 -32.04
CA GLU A 390 -5.77 33.24 -31.92
C GLU A 390 -5.95 32.48 -30.61
N GLU A 391 -6.23 33.14 -29.52
CA GLU A 391 -6.52 32.55 -28.23
C GLU A 391 -7.82 31.72 -28.26
N SER A 392 -8.84 32.22 -28.96
CA SER A 392 -10.09 31.49 -29.22
C SER A 392 -9.87 30.23 -30.09
N LYS A 393 -9.06 30.36 -31.16
CA LYS A 393 -8.65 29.21 -31.98
C LYS A 393 -7.93 28.12 -31.18
N LYS A 394 -6.99 28.52 -30.28
CA LYS A 394 -6.29 27.60 -29.36
C LYS A 394 -7.23 26.95 -28.37
N ALA A 395 -8.24 27.65 -27.88
CA ALA A 395 -9.25 27.09 -26.96
C ALA A 395 -10.16 26.07 -27.65
N MET A 396 -10.58 26.35 -28.90
CA MET A 396 -11.41 25.42 -29.69
C MET A 396 -10.65 24.18 -30.18
N THR A 397 -9.33 24.25 -30.34
CA THR A 397 -8.50 23.08 -30.74
C THR A 397 -8.18 22.14 -29.60
N LYS A 398 -8.58 22.44 -28.35
CA LYS A 398 -8.42 21.48 -27.26
C LYS A 398 -9.24 20.22 -27.53
N MET A 399 -8.58 19.08 -27.46
CA MET A 399 -9.13 17.72 -27.76
C MET A 399 -10.52 17.49 -27.12
N ARG A 400 -10.80 18.08 -25.97
CA ARG A 400 -12.06 17.94 -25.24
C ARG A 400 -13.26 18.59 -25.96
N VAL A 401 -13.06 19.67 -26.71
CA VAL A 401 -14.11 20.34 -27.49
C VAL A 401 -14.38 19.55 -28.77
N ILE A 402 -13.33 18.97 -29.36
CA ILE A 402 -13.41 18.18 -30.60
C ILE A 402 -14.09 16.82 -30.35
N LEU A 403 -13.84 16.16 -29.21
CA LEU A 403 -14.42 14.87 -28.83
C LEU A 403 -15.86 14.98 -28.30
N GLY A 404 -16.31 16.17 -27.92
CA GLY A 404 -17.65 16.39 -27.38
C GLY A 404 -18.76 16.59 -28.46
N ASP A 405 -18.42 16.58 -29.75
CA ASP A 405 -19.38 16.72 -30.83
C ASP A 405 -20.07 15.37 -31.11
N PRO A 406 -21.42 15.26 -30.91
CA PRO A 406 -22.16 14.01 -31.09
C PRO A 406 -22.11 13.46 -32.52
N SER A 407 -21.80 14.31 -33.54
CA SER A 407 -21.69 13.90 -34.95
C SER A 407 -20.38 13.18 -35.27
N ARG A 408 -19.46 13.03 -34.27
CA ARG A 408 -18.11 12.46 -34.44
C ARG A 408 -17.88 11.16 -33.66
N LEU A 409 -18.90 10.71 -32.95
CA LEU A 409 -18.98 9.38 -32.34
C LEU A 409 -19.74 8.45 -33.28
#